data_b991c3219d06f960c83cbfd69d40d331
#
_entry.id   b991c3219d06f960c83cbfd69d40d331
#
_cell.length_a   1.000
_cell.length_b   1.000
_cell.length_c   1.000
_cell.angle_alpha   90.00
_cell.angle_beta   90.00
_cell.angle_gamma   90.00
#
_symmetry.space_group_name_H-M   'P 1'
#
loop_
_entity.id
_entity.type
_entity.pdbx_description
1 polymer ?
#
loop_
_entity_poly.entity_id
_entity_poly.type
_entity_poly.pdbx_seq_one_letter_code
_entity_poly.pdbx_strand_id
1 'polypeptide(L)'
;MKYDYIIVGAGIFGSVCARELSDAGAKCLVIDKRQHIGGNCYTKDVGGIHVHQYGPHIFHTNSDYVWNYINKFAKFNHFRLRPKVRYNDSLYSFPINLMTLYQVWGVKTPEEAEQKLKSVRVSIENPQSMEEYALSQIGEELYNIFIKGYSQKQ
;
A
#
# COMPACT_ATOMS: atom_id res chain seq x y z
N MET A 1 -18.04 16.29 32.34
CA MET A 1 -16.59 16.50 32.06
C MET A 1 -16.48 17.53 30.95
N LYS A 2 -15.52 18.43 31.02
CA LYS A 2 -15.23 19.41 29.96
C LYS A 2 -13.96 18.94 29.25
N TYR A 3 -13.98 18.87 27.91
CA TYR A 3 -12.85 18.57 27.05
C TYR A 3 -12.40 19.84 26.36
N ASP A 4 -11.08 19.93 26.10
CA ASP A 4 -10.48 21.06 25.39
C ASP A 4 -10.54 20.81 23.86
N TYR A 5 -10.43 19.53 23.43
CA TYR A 5 -10.47 19.13 22.04
C TYR A 5 -11.34 17.90 21.82
N ILE A 6 -12.03 17.87 20.69
CA ILE A 6 -12.69 16.68 20.14
C ILE A 6 -11.96 16.30 18.86
N ILE A 7 -11.47 15.06 18.81
CA ILE A 7 -10.75 14.50 17.66
C ILE A 7 -11.65 13.46 17.02
N VAL A 8 -11.99 13.68 15.76
CA VAL A 8 -12.85 12.78 15.00
C VAL A 8 -12.00 11.84 14.16
N GLY A 9 -12.04 10.55 14.52
CA GLY A 9 -11.26 9.48 13.93
C GLY A 9 -10.12 9.01 14.83
N ALA A 10 -10.14 7.72 15.19
CA ALA A 10 -9.12 7.05 16.01
C ALA A 10 -8.11 6.26 15.15
N GLY A 11 -7.84 6.72 13.92
CA GLY A 11 -6.74 6.24 13.10
C GLY A 11 -5.39 6.80 13.57
N ILE A 12 -4.30 6.48 12.87
CA ILE A 12 -2.94 6.92 13.26
C ILE A 12 -2.87 8.44 13.40
N PHE A 13 -3.43 9.21 12.47
CA PHE A 13 -3.41 10.67 12.54
C PHE A 13 -4.10 11.20 13.82
N GLY A 14 -5.34 10.77 14.06
CA GLY A 14 -6.07 11.21 15.26
C GLY A 14 -5.41 10.76 16.57
N SER A 15 -4.81 9.56 16.56
CA SER A 15 -4.06 9.06 17.72
C SER A 15 -2.82 9.89 18.02
N VAL A 16 -2.06 10.30 17.01
CA VAL A 16 -0.90 11.18 17.16
C VAL A 16 -1.34 12.56 17.67
N CYS A 17 -2.38 13.15 17.07
CA CYS A 17 -2.93 14.44 17.55
C CYS A 17 -3.37 14.36 19.02
N ALA A 18 -4.09 13.29 19.40
CA ALA A 18 -4.53 13.09 20.76
C ALA A 18 -3.35 12.97 21.73
N ARG A 19 -2.32 12.26 21.33
CA ARG A 19 -1.11 12.06 22.13
C ARG A 19 -0.37 13.38 22.37
N GLU A 20 -0.07 14.10 21.29
CA GLU A 20 0.66 15.38 21.38
C GLU A 20 -0.10 16.42 22.21
N LEU A 21 -1.41 16.55 22.00
CA LEU A 21 -2.24 17.46 22.76
C LEU A 21 -2.33 17.06 24.25
N SER A 22 -2.43 15.75 24.52
CA SER A 22 -2.47 15.26 25.90
C SER A 22 -1.14 15.45 26.62
N ASP A 23 -0.02 15.26 25.94
CA ASP A 23 1.31 15.51 26.47
C ASP A 23 1.53 17.02 26.76
N ALA A 24 0.85 17.89 26.02
CA ALA A 24 0.79 19.34 26.28
C ALA A 24 -0.23 19.72 27.38
N GLY A 25 -0.87 18.76 28.04
CA GLY A 25 -1.79 18.97 29.17
C GLY A 25 -3.26 19.16 28.79
N ALA A 26 -3.62 19.06 27.51
CA ALA A 26 -5.00 19.19 27.05
C ALA A 26 -5.83 17.93 27.33
N LYS A 27 -7.13 18.11 27.61
CA LYS A 27 -8.10 17.01 27.72
C LYS A 27 -8.76 16.76 26.39
N CYS A 28 -8.45 15.61 25.78
CA CYS A 28 -8.96 15.22 24.48
C CYS A 28 -10.08 14.18 24.60
N LEU A 29 -11.11 14.32 23.76
CA LEU A 29 -12.10 13.29 23.48
C LEU A 29 -11.89 12.79 22.05
N VAL A 30 -11.56 11.51 21.89
CA VAL A 30 -11.44 10.89 20.57
C VAL A 30 -12.71 10.10 20.27
N ILE A 31 -13.33 10.35 19.14
CA ILE A 31 -14.53 9.64 18.68
C ILE A 31 -14.27 8.99 17.32
N ASP A 32 -14.79 7.79 17.12
CA ASP A 32 -14.71 7.08 15.85
C ASP A 32 -16.05 6.39 15.53
N LYS A 33 -16.34 6.24 14.24
CA LYS A 33 -17.52 5.50 13.79
C LYS A 33 -17.37 3.98 13.90
N ARG A 34 -16.12 3.49 13.95
CA ARG A 34 -15.80 2.07 14.05
C ARG A 34 -15.75 1.65 15.52
N GLN A 35 -16.02 0.36 15.76
CA GLN A 35 -15.95 -0.22 17.11
C GLN A 35 -14.53 -0.60 17.54
N HIS A 36 -13.52 -0.12 16.84
CA HIS A 36 -12.11 -0.33 17.12
C HIS A 36 -11.29 0.92 16.82
N ILE A 37 -10.15 1.05 17.47
CA ILE A 37 -9.13 2.06 17.19
C ILE A 37 -8.17 1.57 16.09
N GLY A 38 -7.26 2.45 15.64
CA GLY A 38 -6.23 2.12 14.66
C GLY A 38 -6.63 2.42 13.20
N GLY A 39 -7.89 2.75 12.94
CA GLY A 39 -8.34 3.10 11.59
C GLY A 39 -8.08 1.96 10.60
N ASN A 40 -7.49 2.27 9.45
CA ASN A 40 -7.15 1.27 8.43
C ASN A 40 -5.94 0.39 8.80
N CYS A 41 -5.16 0.77 9.81
CA CYS A 41 -4.06 -0.06 10.32
C CYS A 41 -4.52 -1.13 11.32
N TYR A 42 -5.83 -1.20 11.60
CA TYR A 42 -6.36 -2.17 12.53
C TYR A 42 -6.12 -3.60 12.05
N THR A 43 -5.55 -4.38 12.96
CA THR A 43 -5.29 -5.82 12.77
C THR A 43 -6.04 -6.59 13.85
N LYS A 44 -6.84 -7.57 13.43
CA LYS A 44 -7.58 -8.46 14.32
C LYS A 44 -6.81 -9.75 14.51
N ASP A 45 -6.71 -10.21 15.76
CA ASP A 45 -6.27 -11.58 16.03
C ASP A 45 -7.44 -12.55 15.80
N VAL A 46 -7.19 -13.57 15.01
CA VAL A 46 -8.15 -14.66 14.75
C VAL A 46 -7.42 -15.99 14.95
N GLY A 47 -7.55 -16.55 16.14
CA GLY A 47 -6.90 -17.83 16.48
C GLY A 47 -5.37 -17.79 16.43
N GLY A 48 -4.75 -16.70 16.83
CA GLY A 48 -3.30 -16.47 16.81
C GLY A 48 -2.76 -15.98 15.46
N ILE A 49 -3.64 -15.70 14.51
CA ILE A 49 -3.27 -15.15 13.19
C ILE A 49 -3.66 -13.67 13.14
N HIS A 50 -2.70 -12.81 12.79
CA HIS A 50 -2.94 -11.38 12.59
C HIS A 50 -3.58 -11.12 11.24
N VAL A 51 -4.86 -10.77 11.24
CA VAL A 51 -5.64 -10.48 10.04
C VAL A 51 -5.76 -8.97 9.86
N HIS A 52 -5.16 -8.43 8.80
CA HIS A 52 -5.30 -7.02 8.39
C HIS A 52 -6.68 -6.80 7.78
N GLN A 53 -7.57 -6.11 8.51
CA GLN A 53 -8.98 -5.96 8.11
C GLN A 53 -9.16 -5.07 6.87
N TYR A 54 -8.24 -4.15 6.61
CA TYR A 54 -8.33 -3.13 5.55
C TYR A 54 -7.14 -3.19 4.58
N GLY A 55 -6.54 -4.37 4.44
CA GLY A 55 -5.32 -4.57 3.67
C GLY A 55 -4.04 -4.34 4.47
N PRO A 56 -2.90 -4.78 3.97
CA PRO A 56 -1.63 -4.65 4.66
C PRO A 56 -1.15 -3.19 4.65
N HIS A 57 -0.90 -2.65 5.84
CA HIS A 57 -0.28 -1.35 6.01
C HIS A 57 1.12 -1.53 6.58
N ILE A 58 2.13 -1.27 5.75
CA ILE A 58 3.54 -1.40 6.13
C ILE A 58 4.08 0.00 6.37
N PHE A 59 4.61 0.21 7.58
CA PHE A 59 5.22 1.49 7.92
C PHE A 59 6.57 1.63 7.23
N HIS A 60 6.80 2.77 6.61
CA HIS A 60 8.09 3.18 6.08
C HIS A 60 8.25 4.70 6.20
N THR A 61 9.46 5.16 6.40
CA THR A 61 9.80 6.58 6.45
C THR A 61 11.28 6.78 6.15
N ASN A 62 11.63 7.93 5.56
CA ASN A 62 12.99 8.40 5.40
C ASN A 62 13.37 9.48 6.44
N SER A 63 12.46 9.76 7.38
CA SER A 63 12.67 10.76 8.43
C SER A 63 13.07 10.08 9.73
N ASP A 64 14.28 10.37 10.22
CA ASP A 64 14.74 9.89 11.51
C ASP A 64 13.87 10.39 12.67
N TYR A 65 13.31 11.61 12.55
CA TYR A 65 12.39 12.13 13.53
C TYR A 65 11.13 11.26 13.64
N VAL A 66 10.51 10.93 12.51
CA VAL A 66 9.31 10.07 12.48
C VAL A 66 9.64 8.66 12.95
N TRP A 67 10.78 8.11 12.53
CA TRP A 67 11.25 6.79 12.96
C TRP A 67 11.46 6.72 14.47
N ASN A 68 12.14 7.70 15.03
CA ASN A 68 12.38 7.77 16.48
C ASN A 68 11.08 8.00 17.26
N TYR A 69 10.13 8.77 16.71
CA TYR A 69 8.84 8.98 17.31
C TYR A 69 8.03 7.69 17.42
N ILE A 70 7.85 6.98 16.32
CA ILE A 70 7.01 5.78 16.29
C ILE A 70 7.59 4.63 17.14
N ASN A 71 8.91 4.53 17.23
CA ASN A 71 9.57 3.53 18.06
C ASN A 71 9.41 3.76 19.58
N LYS A 72 8.86 4.89 20.02
CA LYS A 72 8.44 5.08 21.41
C LYS A 72 7.23 4.23 21.77
N PHE A 73 6.42 3.82 20.79
CA PHE A 73 5.15 3.15 20.98
C PHE A 73 5.16 1.68 20.55
N ALA A 74 5.96 1.32 19.55
CA ALA A 74 6.00 -0.02 19.00
C ALA A 74 7.41 -0.42 18.57
N LYS A 75 7.69 -1.72 18.59
CA LYS A 75 8.89 -2.30 18.00
C LYS A 75 8.56 -2.82 16.62
N PHE A 76 9.31 -2.39 15.63
CA PHE A 76 9.17 -2.82 14.25
C PHE A 76 10.14 -3.95 13.94
N ASN A 77 9.69 -4.92 13.17
CA ASN A 77 10.53 -5.97 12.61
C ASN A 77 11.01 -5.57 11.20
N HIS A 78 11.94 -6.33 10.62
CA HIS A 78 12.44 -6.12 9.26
C HIS A 78 11.58 -6.83 8.21
N PHE A 79 10.26 -6.86 8.39
CA PHE A 79 9.35 -7.50 7.45
C PHE A 79 9.45 -6.84 6.07
N ARG A 80 9.62 -7.66 5.05
CA ARG A 80 9.64 -7.23 3.65
C ARG A 80 8.45 -7.84 2.93
N LEU A 81 7.51 -7.02 2.55
CA LEU A 81 6.39 -7.46 1.71
C LEU A 81 6.90 -7.84 0.32
N ARG A 82 6.58 -9.06 -0.08
CA ARG A 82 6.84 -9.57 -1.43
C ARG A 82 5.52 -10.04 -2.03
N PRO A 83 4.67 -9.13 -2.49
CA PRO A 83 3.37 -9.48 -3.03
C PRO A 83 3.53 -10.35 -4.30
N LYS A 84 2.54 -11.18 -4.53
CA LYS A 84 2.42 -12.00 -5.72
C LYS A 84 1.06 -11.76 -6.35
N VAL A 85 1.01 -11.78 -7.66
CA VAL A 85 -0.24 -11.75 -8.42
C VAL A 85 -0.50 -13.16 -8.95
N ARG A 86 -1.68 -13.69 -8.66
CA ARG A 86 -2.18 -14.90 -9.31
C ARG A 86 -3.02 -14.50 -10.52
N TYR A 87 -2.62 -14.98 -11.67
CA TYR A 87 -3.38 -14.83 -12.91
C TYR A 87 -3.45 -16.18 -13.60
N ASN A 88 -4.67 -16.66 -13.83
CA ASN A 88 -4.93 -18.04 -14.18
C ASN A 88 -4.24 -18.98 -13.15
N ASP A 89 -3.46 -19.95 -13.59
CA ASP A 89 -2.75 -20.89 -12.71
C ASP A 89 -1.30 -20.50 -12.42
N SER A 90 -0.89 -19.29 -12.77
CA SER A 90 0.48 -18.80 -12.59
C SER A 90 0.58 -17.74 -11.49
N LEU A 91 1.74 -17.72 -10.82
CA LEU A 91 2.09 -16.74 -9.80
C LEU A 91 3.23 -15.85 -10.28
N TYR A 92 3.00 -14.56 -10.31
CA TYR A 92 3.96 -13.55 -10.76
C TYR A 92 4.45 -12.68 -9.61
N SER A 93 5.68 -12.21 -9.70
CA SER A 93 6.23 -11.19 -8.79
C SER A 93 5.55 -9.85 -9.02
N PHE A 94 5.30 -9.09 -7.92
CA PHE A 94 4.71 -7.76 -7.97
C PHE A 94 5.38 -6.83 -6.95
N PRO A 95 5.49 -5.53 -7.18
CA PRO A 95 5.14 -4.79 -8.40
C PRO A 95 5.95 -5.27 -9.62
N ILE A 96 5.53 -4.87 -10.83
CA ILE A 96 6.20 -5.23 -12.08
C ILE A 96 7.68 -4.83 -12.00
N ASN A 97 8.56 -5.81 -12.15
CA ASN A 97 10.01 -5.66 -12.09
C ASN A 97 10.67 -6.66 -13.04
N LEU A 98 12.00 -6.71 -13.11
CA LEU A 98 12.71 -7.61 -14.03
C LEU A 98 12.33 -9.09 -13.82
N MET A 99 12.11 -9.53 -12.58
CA MET A 99 11.65 -10.88 -12.29
C MET A 99 10.24 -11.13 -12.86
N THR A 100 9.35 -10.15 -12.78
CA THR A 100 8.02 -10.22 -13.41
C THR A 100 8.13 -10.37 -14.91
N LEU A 101 8.98 -9.56 -15.54
CA LEU A 101 9.19 -9.58 -16.98
C LEU A 101 9.87 -10.88 -17.44
N TYR A 102 10.78 -11.41 -16.63
CA TYR A 102 11.33 -12.76 -16.85
C TYR A 102 10.23 -13.84 -16.79
N GLN A 103 9.35 -13.77 -15.80
CA GLN A 103 8.26 -14.74 -15.63
C GLN A 103 7.23 -14.70 -16.77
N VAL A 104 6.97 -13.51 -17.35
CA VAL A 104 6.01 -13.36 -18.45
C VAL A 104 6.65 -13.59 -19.82
N TRP A 105 7.86 -13.07 -20.03
CA TRP A 105 8.48 -13.00 -21.36
C TRP A 105 9.81 -13.73 -21.48
N GLY A 106 10.38 -14.23 -20.39
CA GLY A 106 11.67 -14.90 -20.39
C GLY A 106 12.88 -13.97 -20.56
N VAL A 107 12.68 -12.64 -20.50
CA VAL A 107 13.78 -11.65 -20.61
C VAL A 107 14.69 -11.73 -19.38
N LYS A 108 16.00 -11.63 -19.57
CA LYS A 108 16.98 -11.88 -18.51
C LYS A 108 17.76 -10.64 -18.10
N THR A 109 17.83 -9.64 -18.97
CA THR A 109 18.59 -8.42 -18.71
C THR A 109 17.69 -7.18 -18.75
N PRO A 110 18.10 -6.07 -18.12
CA PRO A 110 17.37 -4.81 -18.22
C PRO A 110 17.21 -4.33 -19.67
N GLU A 111 18.23 -4.52 -20.50
CA GLU A 111 18.24 -4.11 -21.91
C GLU A 111 17.21 -4.89 -22.71
N GLU A 112 17.14 -6.23 -22.54
CA GLU A 112 16.13 -7.08 -23.17
C GLU A 112 14.71 -6.67 -22.71
N ALA A 113 14.55 -6.39 -21.42
CA ALA A 113 13.29 -5.95 -20.84
C ALA A 113 12.83 -4.61 -21.42
N GLU A 114 13.75 -3.64 -21.54
CA GLU A 114 13.45 -2.33 -22.13
C GLU A 114 13.05 -2.45 -23.63
N GLN A 115 13.78 -3.24 -24.40
CA GLN A 115 13.45 -3.50 -25.80
C GLN A 115 12.08 -4.16 -25.94
N LYS A 116 11.79 -5.17 -25.11
CA LYS A 116 10.50 -5.84 -25.10
C LYS A 116 9.36 -4.89 -24.72
N LEU A 117 9.53 -4.10 -23.67
CA LEU A 117 8.55 -3.07 -23.28
C LEU A 117 8.29 -2.08 -24.43
N LYS A 118 9.34 -1.56 -25.07
CA LYS A 118 9.18 -0.67 -26.23
C LYS A 118 8.39 -1.29 -27.37
N SER A 119 8.55 -2.59 -27.60
CA SER A 119 7.87 -3.30 -28.69
C SER A 119 6.38 -3.59 -28.43
N VAL A 120 5.94 -3.61 -27.17
CA VAL A 120 4.55 -3.96 -26.79
C VAL A 120 3.72 -2.77 -26.33
N ARG A 121 4.33 -1.61 -26.11
CA ARG A 121 3.62 -0.37 -25.74
C ARG A 121 2.65 0.06 -26.83
N VAL A 122 1.46 0.46 -26.43
CA VAL A 122 0.50 1.08 -27.34
C VAL A 122 0.83 2.56 -27.48
N SER A 123 0.95 3.07 -28.71
CA SER A 123 1.22 4.47 -28.95
C SER A 123 -0.05 5.30 -28.66
N ILE A 124 -0.07 5.98 -27.54
CA ILE A 124 -1.17 6.90 -27.13
C ILE A 124 -0.53 8.21 -26.72
N GLU A 125 -0.73 9.27 -27.49
CA GLU A 125 -0.08 10.57 -27.25
C GLU A 125 -0.58 11.26 -25.99
N ASN A 126 -1.89 11.22 -25.73
CA ASN A 126 -2.53 11.90 -24.59
C ASN A 126 -3.50 10.95 -23.89
N PRO A 127 -3.04 10.03 -23.02
CA PRO A 127 -3.92 9.09 -22.32
C PRO A 127 -4.91 9.85 -21.42
N GLN A 128 -6.19 9.57 -21.59
CA GLN A 128 -7.30 10.19 -20.84
C GLN A 128 -7.79 9.33 -19.70
N SER A 129 -7.32 8.09 -19.60
CA SER A 129 -7.70 7.14 -18.58
C SER A 129 -6.49 6.39 -18.01
N MET A 130 -6.67 5.78 -16.84
CA MET A 130 -5.66 4.90 -16.25
C MET A 130 -5.36 3.70 -17.15
N GLU A 131 -6.36 3.18 -17.85
CA GLU A 131 -6.20 2.10 -18.82
C GLU A 131 -5.28 2.51 -19.97
N GLU A 132 -5.59 3.63 -20.63
CA GLU A 132 -4.78 4.14 -21.73
C GLU A 132 -3.35 4.45 -21.29
N TYR A 133 -3.21 5.06 -20.11
CA TYR A 133 -1.88 5.30 -19.53
C TYR A 133 -1.12 3.99 -19.31
N ALA A 134 -1.74 2.98 -18.70
CA ALA A 134 -1.09 1.70 -18.45
C ALA A 134 -0.74 0.99 -19.77
N LEU A 135 -1.63 0.98 -20.76
CA LEU A 135 -1.36 0.41 -22.08
C LEU A 135 -0.17 1.09 -22.77
N SER A 136 -0.06 2.42 -22.64
CA SER A 136 1.06 3.19 -23.20
C SER A 136 2.40 2.91 -22.49
N GLN A 137 2.40 2.43 -21.25
CA GLN A 137 3.62 2.16 -20.49
C GLN A 137 4.05 0.69 -20.53
N ILE A 138 3.13 -0.24 -20.42
CA ILE A 138 3.44 -1.67 -20.22
C ILE A 138 2.82 -2.61 -21.27
N GLY A 139 1.97 -2.09 -22.16
CA GLY A 139 1.28 -2.87 -23.18
C GLY A 139 0.12 -3.70 -22.64
N GLU A 140 -0.61 -4.33 -23.56
CA GLU A 140 -1.88 -4.99 -23.27
C GLU A 140 -1.73 -6.23 -22.36
N GLU A 141 -0.71 -7.05 -22.60
CA GLU A 141 -0.52 -8.29 -21.87
C GLU A 141 -0.27 -8.06 -20.38
N LEU A 142 0.67 -7.17 -20.03
CA LEU A 142 0.93 -6.83 -18.64
C LEU A 142 -0.26 -6.10 -18.00
N TYR A 143 -0.95 -5.25 -18.73
CA TYR A 143 -2.17 -4.61 -18.27
C TYR A 143 -3.23 -5.63 -17.87
N ASN A 144 -3.51 -6.62 -18.73
CA ASN A 144 -4.51 -7.64 -18.45
C ASN A 144 -4.12 -8.53 -17.27
N ILE A 145 -2.85 -8.88 -17.10
CA ILE A 145 -2.36 -9.71 -15.99
C ILE A 145 -2.41 -8.96 -14.66
N PHE A 146 -1.93 -7.71 -14.62
CA PHE A 146 -1.60 -7.05 -13.35
C PHE A 146 -2.56 -5.94 -12.92
N ILE A 147 -3.29 -5.32 -13.85
CA ILE A 147 -4.05 -4.09 -13.57
C ILE A 147 -5.55 -4.28 -13.77
N LYS A 148 -5.98 -4.75 -14.92
CA LYS A 148 -7.39 -4.78 -15.33
C LYS A 148 -8.31 -5.44 -14.31
N GLY A 149 -8.02 -6.67 -13.92
CA GLY A 149 -8.87 -7.43 -13.00
C GLY A 149 -8.92 -6.84 -11.59
N TYR A 150 -7.83 -6.23 -11.15
CA TYR A 150 -7.77 -5.55 -9.86
C TYR A 150 -8.58 -4.25 -9.90
N SER A 151 -8.38 -3.42 -10.92
CA SER A 151 -9.09 -2.14 -11.08
C SER A 151 -10.61 -2.32 -11.23
N GLN A 152 -11.06 -3.41 -11.85
CA GLN A 152 -12.50 -3.71 -11.97
C GLN A 152 -13.16 -4.12 -10.66
N LYS A 153 -12.36 -4.57 -9.66
CA LYS A 153 -12.88 -4.97 -8.33
C LYS A 153 -12.91 -3.81 -7.32
N GLN A 154 -12.18 -2.74 -7.60
CA GLN A 154 -12.11 -1.55 -6.74
C GLN A 154 -13.29 -0.61 -7.02
#